data_b7d8b87f8813c0b9f0000bf7306290fd
#
_entry.id   b7d8b87f8813c0b9f0000bf7306290fd
#
_cell.length_a   1.000
_cell.length_b   1.000
_cell.length_c   1.000
_cell.angle_alpha   90.00
_cell.angle_beta   90.00
_cell.angle_gamma   90.00
#
_symmetry.space_group_name_H-M   'P 1'
#
loop_
_entity.id
_entity.type
_entity.pdbx_description
1 polymer ?
#
loop_
_entity_poly.entity_id
_entity_poly.type
_entity_poly.pdbx_seq_one_letter_code
_entity_poly.pdbx_strand_id
1 'polypeptide(L)'
;MNKLLLATLVPALLAGCASTPPVPPADMSWVPQARTVSTSVPPKLLAVLQEEIARGGPEGAIAVCRDQAPALARAASEQSGWTVRRVSLRNRNPKAVPDAWERAALADFDRRAAAKESPATLEHAAVTMENGQPVQRYMRALPTLPLCTQCHGAADKLSPAVTARLKALYPDDRATGYAVGDIRGAMTLRRPVPN
;
A
#
# COMPACT_ATOMS: atom_id res chain seq x y z
N MET A 1 -85.28 21.19 7.89
CA MET A 1 -84.18 21.01 6.92
C MET A 1 -82.90 20.95 7.74
N ASN A 2 -82.42 19.66 8.11
CA ASN A 2 -81.22 19.43 8.90
C ASN A 2 -80.04 19.19 7.98
N LYS A 3 -79.01 20.03 8.03
CA LYS A 3 -77.76 19.79 7.35
C LYS A 3 -76.81 19.03 8.30
N LEU A 4 -76.57 17.77 7.99
CA LEU A 4 -75.52 16.94 8.64
C LEU A 4 -74.17 17.38 8.09
N LEU A 5 -73.27 17.89 8.97
CA LEU A 5 -71.87 18.07 8.66
C LEU A 5 -71.09 16.77 8.95
N LEU A 6 -70.58 16.16 7.90
CA LEU A 6 -69.60 15.04 8.04
C LEU A 6 -68.21 15.61 8.29
N ALA A 7 -67.68 15.36 9.46
CA ALA A 7 -66.28 15.66 9.78
C ALA A 7 -65.40 14.47 9.35
N THR A 8 -64.53 14.67 8.35
CA THR A 8 -63.51 13.68 7.94
C THR A 8 -62.29 13.81 8.81
N LEU A 9 -62.02 12.77 9.61
CA LEU A 9 -60.75 12.63 10.35
C LEU A 9 -59.67 12.14 9.39
N VAL A 10 -58.62 12.96 9.19
CA VAL A 10 -57.38 12.60 8.48
C VAL A 10 -56.37 12.03 9.50
N PRO A 11 -55.88 10.78 9.41
CA PRO A 11 -54.83 10.29 10.29
C PRO A 11 -53.48 10.87 9.87
N ALA A 12 -52.81 11.58 10.76
CA ALA A 12 -51.45 12.06 10.61
C ALA A 12 -50.48 10.85 10.77
N LEU A 13 -49.87 10.43 9.68
CA LEU A 13 -48.78 9.46 9.70
C LEU A 13 -47.50 10.15 10.21
N LEU A 14 -47.11 9.89 11.46
CA LEU A 14 -45.81 10.23 12.02
C LEU A 14 -44.76 9.33 11.42
N ALA A 15 -44.04 9.79 10.39
CA ALA A 15 -42.83 9.15 9.89
C ALA A 15 -41.70 9.32 10.91
N GLY A 16 -41.51 8.32 11.78
CA GLY A 16 -40.36 8.24 12.69
C GLY A 16 -39.06 8.07 11.88
N CYS A 17 -38.20 9.10 11.88
CA CYS A 17 -36.80 8.95 11.43
C CYS A 17 -36.09 7.97 12.35
N ALA A 18 -35.90 6.74 11.91
CA ALA A 18 -35.02 5.79 12.61
C ALA A 18 -33.59 6.26 12.44
N SER A 19 -33.05 6.90 13.48
CA SER A 19 -31.63 7.26 13.57
C SER A 19 -30.84 5.95 13.67
N THR A 20 -30.06 5.63 12.66
CA THR A 20 -29.10 4.54 12.71
C THR A 20 -28.10 4.81 13.85
N PRO A 21 -27.88 3.90 14.79
CA PRO A 21 -26.93 4.13 15.88
C PRO A 21 -25.53 4.36 15.28
N PRO A 22 -24.72 5.27 15.86
CA PRO A 22 -23.37 5.52 15.39
C PRO A 22 -22.55 4.23 15.45
N VAL A 23 -21.92 3.88 14.33
CA VAL A 23 -21.00 2.75 14.27
C VAL A 23 -19.83 3.06 15.21
N PRO A 24 -19.50 2.19 16.16
CA PRO A 24 -18.36 2.40 17.04
C PRO A 24 -17.08 2.61 16.23
N PRO A 25 -16.16 3.49 16.65
CA PRO A 25 -14.86 3.63 16.00
C PRO A 25 -14.19 2.26 15.90
N ALA A 26 -13.68 1.92 14.70
CA ALA A 26 -12.95 0.68 14.51
C ALA A 26 -11.75 0.62 15.47
N ASP A 27 -11.57 -0.51 16.15
CA ASP A 27 -10.37 -0.73 16.96
C ASP A 27 -9.11 -0.69 16.08
N MET A 28 -8.22 0.24 16.37
CA MET A 28 -6.96 0.46 15.66
C MET A 28 -5.73 0.10 16.53
N SER A 29 -5.92 -0.57 17.65
CA SER A 29 -4.85 -0.97 18.59
C SER A 29 -3.77 -1.88 17.95
N TRP A 30 -4.10 -2.51 16.85
CA TRP A 30 -3.21 -3.36 16.05
C TRP A 30 -2.22 -2.59 15.16
N VAL A 31 -2.43 -1.30 14.91
CA VAL A 31 -1.61 -0.48 14.00
C VAL A 31 -0.13 -0.42 14.39
N PRO A 32 0.26 -0.27 15.67
CA PRO A 32 1.66 -0.32 16.07
C PRO A 32 2.36 -1.63 15.67
N GLN A 33 1.69 -2.77 15.81
CA GLN A 33 2.22 -4.06 15.37
C GLN A 33 2.43 -4.10 13.84
N ALA A 34 1.43 -3.67 13.08
CA ALA A 34 1.51 -3.62 11.62
C ALA A 34 2.65 -2.69 11.16
N ARG A 35 2.83 -1.54 11.82
CA ARG A 35 3.95 -0.62 11.58
C ARG A 35 5.29 -1.30 11.79
N THR A 36 5.48 -2.01 12.90
CA THR A 36 6.70 -2.76 13.20
C THR A 36 7.01 -3.79 12.11
N VAL A 37 6.01 -4.59 11.71
CA VAL A 37 6.19 -5.60 10.65
C VAL A 37 6.55 -4.93 9.32
N SER A 38 5.86 -3.87 8.91
CA SER A 38 6.11 -3.18 7.65
C SER A 38 7.50 -2.57 7.55
N THR A 39 8.04 -2.08 8.67
CA THR A 39 9.37 -1.46 8.73
C THR A 39 10.51 -2.46 8.87
N SER A 40 10.24 -3.73 9.17
CA SER A 40 11.27 -4.76 9.34
C SER A 40 11.86 -5.30 8.03
N VAL A 41 11.12 -5.21 6.91
CA VAL A 41 11.50 -5.81 5.62
C VAL A 41 12.45 -4.92 4.81
N PRO A 42 12.18 -3.61 4.62
CA PRO A 42 12.99 -2.77 3.74
C PRO A 42 14.47 -2.69 4.11
N PRO A 43 14.87 -2.56 5.40
CA PRO A 43 16.30 -2.53 5.76
C PRO A 43 17.06 -3.81 5.41
N LYS A 44 16.41 -4.97 5.55
CA LYS A 44 17.01 -6.27 5.20
C LYS A 44 17.30 -6.36 3.70
N LEU A 45 16.35 -5.92 2.88
CA LEU A 45 16.54 -5.87 1.43
C LEU A 45 17.63 -4.86 1.05
N LEU A 46 17.66 -3.70 1.71
CA LEU A 46 18.66 -2.67 1.44
C LEU A 46 20.08 -3.15 1.73
N ALA A 47 20.29 -3.88 2.84
CA ALA A 47 21.58 -4.48 3.18
C ALA A 47 22.05 -5.45 2.09
N VAL A 48 21.19 -6.38 1.66
CA VAL A 48 21.52 -7.32 0.56
C VAL A 48 21.84 -6.58 -0.73
N LEU A 49 21.08 -5.53 -1.05
CA LEU A 49 21.32 -4.69 -2.24
C LEU A 49 22.70 -4.00 -2.20
N GLN A 50 23.06 -3.44 -1.05
CA GLN A 50 24.36 -2.75 -0.89
C GLN A 50 25.53 -3.72 -1.08
N GLU A 51 25.42 -4.92 -0.51
CA GLU A 51 26.44 -5.98 -0.70
C GLU A 51 26.57 -6.40 -2.17
N GLU A 52 25.45 -6.61 -2.86
CA GLU A 52 25.48 -7.06 -4.26
C GLU A 52 25.96 -5.95 -5.20
N ILE A 53 25.58 -4.70 -4.95
CA ILE A 53 26.10 -3.56 -5.71
C ILE A 53 27.61 -3.40 -5.53
N ALA A 54 28.11 -3.58 -4.30
CA ALA A 54 29.55 -3.52 -4.02
C ALA A 54 30.33 -4.68 -4.70
N ARG A 55 29.68 -5.82 -4.89
CA ARG A 55 30.29 -7.03 -5.47
C ARG A 55 30.26 -7.06 -7.00
N GLY A 56 29.13 -6.68 -7.59
CA GLY A 56 28.89 -6.88 -9.03
C GLY A 56 28.15 -5.73 -9.72
N GLY A 57 28.16 -4.53 -9.15
CA GLY A 57 27.46 -3.38 -9.69
C GLY A 57 25.95 -3.43 -9.56
N PRO A 58 25.23 -2.33 -9.90
CA PRO A 58 23.80 -2.27 -9.80
C PRO A 58 23.07 -3.27 -10.73
N GLU A 59 23.66 -3.62 -11.87
CA GLU A 59 23.11 -4.62 -12.81
C GLU A 59 23.08 -6.04 -12.22
N GLY A 60 24.09 -6.41 -11.41
CA GLY A 60 24.13 -7.67 -10.67
C GLY A 60 23.01 -7.76 -9.62
N ALA A 61 22.78 -6.67 -8.91
CA ALA A 61 21.79 -6.59 -7.85
C ALA A 61 20.33 -6.74 -8.34
N ILE A 62 20.03 -6.51 -9.63
CA ILE A 62 18.66 -6.60 -10.16
C ILE A 62 18.09 -8.02 -10.01
N ALA A 63 18.87 -9.06 -10.26
CA ALA A 63 18.44 -10.45 -10.09
C ALA A 63 18.18 -10.77 -8.61
N VAL A 64 19.04 -10.29 -7.74
CA VAL A 64 18.91 -10.48 -6.29
C VAL A 64 17.64 -9.81 -5.76
N CYS A 65 17.31 -8.58 -6.21
CA CYS A 65 16.04 -7.94 -5.89
C CYS A 65 14.84 -8.79 -6.29
N ARG A 66 14.88 -9.41 -7.48
CA ARG A 66 13.80 -10.24 -8.00
C ARG A 66 13.50 -11.41 -7.08
N ASP A 67 14.54 -12.04 -6.56
CA ASP A 67 14.44 -13.29 -5.82
C ASP A 67 14.33 -13.04 -4.29
N GLN A 68 15.13 -12.13 -3.74
CA GLN A 68 15.19 -11.86 -2.30
C GLN A 68 14.01 -11.02 -1.77
N ALA A 69 13.52 -10.04 -2.53
CA ALA A 69 12.43 -9.20 -2.02
C ALA A 69 11.14 -9.98 -1.73
N PRO A 70 10.67 -10.91 -2.60
CA PRO A 70 9.56 -11.78 -2.27
C PRO A 70 9.85 -12.75 -1.12
N ALA A 71 11.09 -13.27 -1.02
CA ALA A 71 11.48 -14.17 0.06
C ALA A 71 11.43 -13.49 1.42
N LEU A 72 11.95 -12.28 1.54
CA LEU A 72 11.90 -11.47 2.77
C LEU A 72 10.46 -11.12 3.17
N ALA A 73 9.60 -10.78 2.21
CA ALA A 73 8.19 -10.51 2.47
C ALA A 73 7.44 -11.78 2.95
N ARG A 74 7.73 -12.94 2.37
CA ARG A 74 7.17 -14.23 2.80
C ARG A 74 7.62 -14.59 4.21
N ALA A 75 8.91 -14.49 4.52
CA ALA A 75 9.43 -14.74 5.87
C ALA A 75 8.78 -13.80 6.91
N ALA A 76 8.58 -12.52 6.57
CA ALA A 76 7.87 -11.60 7.44
C ALA A 76 6.39 -12.00 7.63
N SER A 77 5.74 -12.54 6.59
CA SER A 77 4.38 -13.06 6.67
C SER A 77 4.28 -14.23 7.63
N GLU A 78 5.16 -15.21 7.48
CA GLU A 78 5.21 -16.43 8.30
C GLU A 78 5.46 -16.11 9.79
N GLN A 79 6.36 -15.15 10.06
CA GLN A 79 6.71 -14.75 11.43
C GLN A 79 5.65 -13.91 12.14
N SER A 80 4.85 -13.15 11.38
CA SER A 80 3.97 -12.13 11.96
C SER A 80 2.48 -12.50 11.94
N GLY A 81 2.09 -13.48 11.15
CA GLY A 81 0.68 -13.79 10.88
C GLY A 81 -0.03 -12.77 9.96
N TRP A 82 0.69 -11.78 9.44
CA TRP A 82 0.20 -10.87 8.41
C TRP A 82 0.53 -11.40 7.01
N THR A 83 -0.34 -11.19 6.03
CA THR A 83 0.08 -11.27 4.63
C THR A 83 0.85 -10.00 4.29
N VAL A 84 2.16 -10.12 4.09
CA VAL A 84 3.07 -9.00 3.79
C VAL A 84 3.46 -9.03 2.32
N ARG A 85 3.31 -7.92 1.62
CA ARG A 85 3.77 -7.77 0.24
C ARG A 85 4.14 -6.33 -0.08
N ARG A 86 4.76 -6.09 -1.23
CA ARG A 86 5.01 -4.77 -1.78
C ARG A 86 4.09 -4.50 -2.95
N VAL A 87 3.59 -3.26 -3.05
CA VAL A 87 2.79 -2.78 -4.19
C VAL A 87 3.32 -1.45 -4.72
N SER A 88 3.01 -1.13 -5.97
CA SER A 88 3.40 0.14 -6.60
C SER A 88 2.46 0.48 -7.76
N LEU A 89 2.19 1.77 -7.96
CA LEU A 89 1.46 2.26 -9.14
C LEU A 89 2.28 2.07 -10.44
N ARG A 90 3.60 2.16 -10.32
CA ARG A 90 4.56 1.85 -11.39
C ARG A 90 5.38 0.62 -10.98
N ASN A 91 4.82 -0.56 -11.19
CA ASN A 91 5.42 -1.81 -10.76
C ASN A 91 6.50 -2.30 -11.74
N ARG A 92 7.58 -2.89 -11.19
CA ARG A 92 8.56 -3.70 -11.92
C ARG A 92 8.18 -5.16 -11.88
N ASN A 93 7.92 -5.66 -10.66
CA ASN A 93 7.42 -7.01 -10.48
C ASN A 93 5.93 -7.07 -10.87
N PRO A 94 5.51 -7.95 -11.78
CA PRO A 94 4.10 -8.09 -12.17
C PRO A 94 3.18 -8.48 -11.01
N LYS A 95 3.71 -9.10 -9.95
CA LYS A 95 2.95 -9.43 -8.72
C LYS A 95 2.74 -8.23 -7.78
N ALA A 96 3.35 -7.07 -8.07
CA ALA A 96 3.26 -5.87 -7.24
C ALA A 96 2.15 -4.89 -7.68
N VAL A 97 1.14 -5.38 -8.41
CA VAL A 97 -0.03 -4.59 -8.81
C VAL A 97 -0.92 -4.36 -7.59
N PRO A 98 -1.28 -3.11 -7.28
CA PRO A 98 -2.16 -2.77 -6.17
C PRO A 98 -3.63 -3.09 -6.49
N ASP A 99 -4.41 -3.52 -5.49
CA ASP A 99 -5.86 -3.55 -5.56
C ASP A 99 -6.47 -2.13 -5.47
N ALA A 100 -7.80 -2.01 -5.46
CA ALA A 100 -8.49 -0.71 -5.46
C ALA A 100 -8.16 0.11 -4.20
N TRP A 101 -8.17 -0.51 -3.01
CA TRP A 101 -7.87 0.14 -1.75
C TRP A 101 -6.39 0.58 -1.68
N GLU A 102 -5.47 -0.30 -2.08
CA GLU A 102 -4.03 -0.02 -2.13
C GLU A 102 -3.70 1.09 -3.13
N ARG A 103 -4.41 1.12 -4.27
CA ARG A 103 -4.26 2.17 -5.28
C ARG A 103 -4.68 3.54 -4.73
N ALA A 104 -5.80 3.60 -4.01
CA ALA A 104 -6.26 4.83 -3.38
C ALA A 104 -5.27 5.32 -2.31
N ALA A 105 -4.74 4.43 -1.48
CA ALA A 105 -3.73 4.76 -0.47
C ALA A 105 -2.42 5.25 -1.11
N LEU A 106 -1.94 4.60 -2.19
CA LEU A 106 -0.74 5.05 -2.93
C LEU A 106 -0.94 6.43 -3.55
N ALA A 107 -2.10 6.70 -4.15
CA ALA A 107 -2.42 8.02 -4.71
C ALA A 107 -2.50 9.09 -3.61
N ASP A 108 -2.98 8.73 -2.41
CA ASP A 108 -2.96 9.62 -1.25
C ASP A 108 -1.53 9.92 -0.80
N PHE A 109 -0.66 8.92 -0.72
CA PHE A 109 0.74 9.12 -0.38
C PHE A 109 1.45 10.05 -1.37
N ASP A 110 1.19 9.90 -2.67
CA ASP A 110 1.76 10.80 -3.70
C ASP A 110 1.30 12.25 -3.49
N ARG A 111 -0.01 12.48 -3.20
CA ARG A 111 -0.53 13.83 -2.91
C ARG A 111 0.10 14.43 -1.66
N ARG A 112 0.20 13.67 -0.57
CA ARG A 112 0.77 14.12 0.71
C ARG A 112 2.26 14.42 0.59
N ALA A 113 3.00 13.59 -0.14
CA ALA A 113 4.41 13.84 -0.46
C ALA A 113 4.59 15.12 -1.29
N ALA A 114 3.73 15.34 -2.30
CA ALA A 114 3.73 16.59 -3.09
C ALA A 114 3.41 17.82 -2.23
N ALA A 115 2.58 17.67 -1.18
CA ALA A 115 2.31 18.68 -0.17
C ALA A 115 3.41 18.83 0.89
N LYS A 116 4.59 18.20 0.67
CA LYS A 116 5.78 18.25 1.54
C LYS A 116 5.64 17.51 2.88
N GLU A 117 4.67 16.63 3.02
CA GLU A 117 4.67 15.70 4.14
C GLU A 117 5.83 14.69 3.98
N SER A 118 6.47 14.30 5.10
CA SER A 118 7.61 13.39 5.04
C SER A 118 7.21 12.02 4.50
N PRO A 119 7.73 11.59 3.32
CA PRO A 119 7.41 10.28 2.75
C PRO A 119 7.71 9.10 3.68
N ALA A 120 8.69 9.24 4.56
CA ALA A 120 9.10 8.19 5.50
C ALA A 120 8.07 7.91 6.60
N THR A 121 7.13 8.81 6.83
CA THR A 121 6.10 8.69 7.87
C THR A 121 4.71 8.39 7.34
N LEU A 122 4.52 8.40 6.00
CA LEU A 122 3.22 8.16 5.39
C LEU A 122 2.75 6.73 5.62
N GLU A 123 1.62 6.60 6.27
CA GLU A 123 0.94 5.32 6.48
C GLU A 123 -0.57 5.47 6.33
N HIS A 124 -1.24 4.35 6.05
CA HIS A 124 -2.69 4.25 5.94
C HIS A 124 -3.15 2.94 6.55
N ALA A 125 -4.16 3.00 7.41
CA ALA A 125 -4.71 1.85 8.11
C ALA A 125 -6.24 1.90 8.11
N ALA A 126 -6.88 0.74 7.95
CA ALA A 126 -8.32 0.59 8.01
C ALA A 126 -8.72 -0.84 8.35
N VAL A 127 -9.92 -1.01 8.87
CA VAL A 127 -10.65 -2.27 8.82
C VAL A 127 -11.60 -2.20 7.64
N THR A 128 -11.49 -3.16 6.72
CA THR A 128 -12.33 -3.25 5.51
C THR A 128 -13.13 -4.55 5.51
N MET A 129 -14.27 -4.57 4.81
CA MET A 129 -15.01 -5.81 4.61
C MET A 129 -14.54 -6.48 3.33
N GLU A 130 -14.07 -7.72 3.40
CA GLU A 130 -13.66 -8.53 2.26
C GLU A 130 -14.41 -9.88 2.31
N ASN A 131 -15.21 -10.17 1.29
CA ASN A 131 -16.04 -11.38 1.25
C ASN A 131 -16.90 -11.61 2.51
N GLY A 132 -17.45 -10.54 3.08
CA GLY A 132 -18.27 -10.60 4.28
C GLY A 132 -17.49 -10.73 5.61
N GLN A 133 -16.17 -10.72 5.56
CA GLN A 133 -15.31 -10.79 6.75
C GLN A 133 -14.55 -9.48 6.99
N PRO A 134 -14.42 -9.02 8.25
CA PRO A 134 -13.61 -7.85 8.56
C PRO A 134 -12.12 -8.18 8.44
N VAL A 135 -11.37 -7.32 7.74
CA VAL A 135 -9.94 -7.47 7.47
C VAL A 135 -9.21 -6.21 7.88
N GLN A 136 -8.18 -6.36 8.70
CA GLN A 136 -7.23 -5.31 9.02
C GLN A 136 -6.29 -5.11 7.83
N ARG A 137 -6.19 -3.87 7.36
CA ARG A 137 -5.33 -3.48 6.25
C ARG A 137 -4.44 -2.32 6.66
N TYR A 138 -3.17 -2.43 6.33
CA TYR A 138 -2.18 -1.41 6.65
C TYR A 138 -1.23 -1.20 5.48
N MET A 139 -0.89 0.04 5.19
CA MET A 139 0.15 0.40 4.22
C MET A 139 1.12 1.42 4.80
N ARG A 140 2.39 1.27 4.41
CA ARG A 140 3.44 2.24 4.70
C ARG A 140 4.20 2.56 3.43
N ALA A 141 4.36 3.84 3.14
CA ALA A 141 5.06 4.33 1.97
C ALA A 141 6.54 3.93 1.99
N LEU A 142 7.08 3.70 0.81
CA LEU A 142 8.49 3.43 0.56
C LEU A 142 9.06 4.57 -0.28
N PRO A 143 9.77 5.54 0.33
CA PRO A 143 10.42 6.60 -0.41
C PRO A 143 11.59 6.06 -1.25
N THR A 144 11.84 6.73 -2.36
CA THR A 144 13.02 6.50 -3.20
C THR A 144 14.25 7.10 -2.51
N LEU A 145 15.21 6.25 -2.16
CA LEU A 145 16.51 6.68 -1.62
C LEU A 145 17.52 6.95 -2.74
N PRO A 146 18.64 7.65 -2.47
CA PRO A 146 19.67 7.87 -3.48
C PRO A 146 20.16 6.60 -4.16
N LEU A 147 20.36 5.50 -3.40
CA LEU A 147 20.75 4.20 -3.94
C LEU A 147 19.71 3.65 -4.94
N CYS A 148 18.43 3.90 -4.70
CA CYS A 148 17.35 3.38 -5.56
C CYS A 148 17.39 3.96 -6.97
N THR A 149 17.91 5.19 -7.14
CA THR A 149 17.94 5.86 -8.45
C THR A 149 18.87 5.21 -9.45
N GLN A 150 19.83 4.36 -9.01
CA GLN A 150 20.69 3.60 -9.90
C GLN A 150 19.93 2.62 -10.81
N CYS A 151 18.74 2.17 -10.38
CA CYS A 151 17.88 1.27 -11.15
C CYS A 151 16.46 1.80 -11.36
N HIS A 152 16.06 2.85 -10.64
CA HIS A 152 14.71 3.42 -10.66
C HIS A 152 14.69 4.90 -11.04
N GLY A 153 15.85 5.53 -11.26
CA GLY A 153 15.98 6.92 -11.69
C GLY A 153 15.48 7.18 -13.10
N ALA A 154 15.74 8.37 -13.60
CA ALA A 154 15.39 8.76 -14.97
C ALA A 154 16.00 7.78 -15.98
N ALA A 155 15.23 7.34 -16.96
CA ALA A 155 15.61 6.27 -17.88
C ALA A 155 16.89 6.60 -18.69
N ASP A 156 17.08 7.88 -19.04
CA ASP A 156 18.25 8.40 -19.74
C ASP A 156 19.52 8.48 -18.86
N LYS A 157 19.37 8.31 -17.55
CA LYS A 157 20.47 8.32 -16.55
C LYS A 157 20.88 6.94 -16.09
N LEU A 158 20.14 5.89 -16.45
CA LEU A 158 20.50 4.51 -16.13
C LEU A 158 21.69 4.07 -17.00
N SER A 159 22.61 3.29 -16.41
CA SER A 159 23.72 2.72 -17.19
C SER A 159 23.20 1.77 -18.28
N PRO A 160 23.91 1.61 -19.42
CA PRO A 160 23.54 0.65 -20.44
C PRO A 160 23.41 -0.79 -19.90
N ALA A 161 24.26 -1.19 -18.97
CA ALA A 161 24.24 -2.52 -18.34
C ALA A 161 22.96 -2.71 -17.49
N VAL A 162 22.58 -1.72 -16.67
CA VAL A 162 21.32 -1.74 -15.91
C VAL A 162 20.13 -1.82 -16.85
N THR A 163 20.10 -0.98 -17.90
CA THR A 163 19.00 -0.94 -18.86
C THR A 163 18.83 -2.28 -19.57
N ALA A 164 19.92 -2.89 -20.05
CA ALA A 164 19.91 -4.19 -20.70
C ALA A 164 19.41 -5.29 -19.75
N ARG A 165 19.87 -5.27 -18.50
CA ARG A 165 19.48 -6.25 -17.47
C ARG A 165 18.01 -6.11 -17.07
N LEU A 166 17.51 -4.87 -16.93
CA LEU A 166 16.09 -4.61 -16.67
C LEU A 166 15.22 -5.12 -17.81
N LYS A 167 15.56 -4.83 -19.06
CA LYS A 167 14.82 -5.30 -20.23
C LYS A 167 14.77 -6.84 -20.30
N ALA A 168 15.86 -7.52 -19.96
CA ALA A 168 15.93 -8.96 -19.97
C ALA A 168 15.08 -9.63 -18.86
N LEU A 169 15.05 -9.05 -17.67
CA LEU A 169 14.38 -9.64 -16.50
C LEU A 169 12.96 -9.15 -16.27
N TYR A 170 12.64 -7.96 -16.77
CA TYR A 170 11.36 -7.27 -16.58
C TYR A 170 10.95 -6.53 -17.86
N PRO A 171 10.51 -7.25 -18.90
CA PRO A 171 10.15 -6.64 -20.19
C PRO A 171 9.04 -5.56 -20.05
N ASP A 172 8.16 -5.70 -19.08
CA ASP A 172 7.06 -4.78 -18.79
C ASP A 172 7.37 -3.81 -17.64
N ASP A 173 8.66 -3.52 -17.38
CA ASP A 173 9.08 -2.63 -16.29
C ASP A 173 8.50 -1.22 -16.45
N ARG A 174 7.80 -0.76 -15.42
CA ARG A 174 7.23 0.58 -15.33
C ARG A 174 7.86 1.42 -14.22
N ALA A 175 8.91 0.92 -13.58
CA ALA A 175 9.45 1.46 -12.34
C ALA A 175 10.73 2.28 -12.55
N THR A 176 10.76 3.13 -13.56
CA THR A 176 11.81 4.11 -13.81
C THR A 176 11.28 5.54 -13.72
N GLY A 177 12.15 6.56 -13.73
CA GLY A 177 11.78 7.96 -13.68
C GLY A 177 11.41 8.46 -12.29
N TYR A 178 11.99 7.88 -11.24
CA TYR A 178 11.81 8.34 -9.86
C TYR A 178 12.96 9.28 -9.46
N ALA A 179 12.60 10.35 -8.75
CA ALA A 179 13.54 11.19 -8.01
C ALA A 179 13.66 10.72 -6.56
N VAL A 180 14.72 11.15 -5.88
CA VAL A 180 14.87 10.93 -4.42
C VAL A 180 13.70 11.59 -3.69
N GLY A 181 13.05 10.85 -2.80
CA GLY A 181 11.87 11.28 -2.06
C GLY A 181 10.54 10.89 -2.69
N ASP A 182 10.49 10.55 -3.99
CA ASP A 182 9.26 10.04 -4.63
C ASP A 182 8.79 8.75 -3.97
N ILE A 183 7.48 8.54 -3.94
CA ILE A 183 6.88 7.30 -3.43
C ILE A 183 7.11 6.18 -4.43
N ARG A 184 8.05 5.28 -4.12
CA ARG A 184 8.42 4.13 -4.96
C ARG A 184 7.37 3.00 -4.90
N GLY A 185 6.46 3.09 -3.96
CA GLY A 185 5.42 2.10 -3.65
C GLY A 185 5.17 2.04 -2.16
N ALA A 186 4.59 0.95 -1.69
CA ALA A 186 4.34 0.73 -0.27
C ALA A 186 4.55 -0.73 0.14
N MET A 187 4.91 -0.96 1.40
CA MET A 187 4.62 -2.23 2.07
C MET A 187 3.13 -2.26 2.38
N THR A 188 2.47 -3.34 2.04
CA THR A 188 1.07 -3.58 2.35
C THR A 188 0.92 -4.83 3.19
N LEU A 189 0.11 -4.74 4.23
CA LEU A 189 -0.18 -5.81 5.18
C LEU A 189 -1.68 -6.02 5.26
N ARG A 190 -2.10 -7.28 5.34
CA ARG A 190 -3.49 -7.64 5.58
C ARG A 190 -3.60 -8.91 6.43
N ARG A 191 -4.62 -8.97 7.28
CA ARG A 191 -5.05 -10.19 7.98
C ARG A 191 -6.53 -10.09 8.36
N PRO A 192 -7.25 -11.21 8.51
CA PRO A 192 -8.56 -11.19 9.15
C PRO A 192 -8.49 -10.54 10.54
N VAL A 193 -9.56 -9.87 10.96
CA VAL A 193 -9.67 -9.43 12.36
C VAL A 193 -9.69 -10.69 13.24
N PRO A 194 -8.82 -10.80 14.25
CA PRO A 194 -8.88 -11.92 15.20
C PRO A 194 -10.23 -11.95 15.91
N ASN A 195 -10.76 -13.16 16.12
CA ASN A 195 -11.99 -13.38 16.90
C ASN A 195 -11.74 -13.08 18.37
#